data_2a628010f20143bdfcbc4f2a2ce60426
#
_entry.id   2a628010f20143bdfcbc4f2a2ce60426
#
_cell.length_a   1.000
_cell.length_b   1.000
_cell.length_c   1.000
_cell.angle_alpha   90.00
_cell.angle_beta   90.00
_cell.angle_gamma   90.00
#
_symmetry.space_group_name_H-M   'P 1'
#
loop_
_entity.id
_entity.type
_entity.pdbx_description
1 polymer ?
#
loop_
_entity_poly.entity_id
_entity_poly.type
_entity_poly.pdbx_seq_one_letter_code
_entity_poly.pdbx_strand_id
1 'polypeptide(L)'
;MRRLPNLKLFVVYLLFCATFLLSCSSSKEGLSVLLPIEPIVESLQTISVQQKELVLGNKRMDVYLPFLSDAKVALVVNHTSFIDDTHLVDTLLELGVQIEKIFALEHGYRGQAANGEVVDDSISPLTGLEIVSLYGKNKKPTAADLDGIDYVVFDIQDVGVRFYTYISSMHYIMEACGEEGVGFIVLDRPNPNGHYFDGPVLEGDYMSFVGKHKIPVVHGLTVGELAWMINDMEWTTHRCELFIVPCLNYDHNTLFQIPIKPSPNLPNMASIYLYPSLCFFEGTVVSVGRGTESPFQRFG
;
A
#
# COMPACT_ATOMS: atom_id res chain seq x y z
N MET A 1 16.88 -36.47 -29.11
CA MET A 1 17.20 -37.62 -28.24
C MET A 1 16.84 -37.27 -26.80
N ARG A 2 15.67 -37.67 -26.32
CA ARG A 2 15.21 -37.45 -24.92
C ARG A 2 15.71 -38.64 -24.09
N ARG A 3 16.51 -38.39 -23.04
CA ARG A 3 16.94 -39.39 -22.09
C ARG A 3 15.78 -39.77 -21.17
N LEU A 4 15.46 -41.05 -21.09
CA LEU A 4 14.50 -41.63 -20.16
C LEU A 4 15.07 -41.61 -18.71
N PRO A 5 14.27 -41.36 -17.68
CA PRO A 5 14.74 -41.39 -16.29
C PRO A 5 15.02 -42.84 -15.85
N ASN A 6 15.98 -42.93 -14.94
CA ASN A 6 16.57 -44.17 -14.46
C ASN A 6 15.54 -45.20 -13.95
N LEU A 7 15.41 -46.28 -14.67
CA LEU A 7 14.57 -47.45 -14.34
C LEU A 7 14.91 -48.08 -12.97
N LYS A 8 16.12 -47.88 -12.45
CA LYS A 8 16.56 -48.40 -11.17
C LYS A 8 15.88 -47.76 -9.96
N LEU A 9 15.47 -46.47 -10.07
CA LEU A 9 14.80 -45.77 -8.97
C LEU A 9 13.34 -46.21 -8.82
N PHE A 10 12.70 -46.60 -9.92
CA PHE A 10 11.29 -47.04 -9.94
C PHE A 10 11.11 -48.45 -9.33
N VAL A 11 12.10 -49.33 -9.49
CA VAL A 11 12.09 -50.71 -8.93
C VAL A 11 12.27 -50.66 -7.40
N VAL A 12 13.08 -49.76 -6.87
CA VAL A 12 13.28 -49.60 -5.41
C VAL A 12 12.01 -49.10 -4.73
N TYR A 13 11.24 -48.21 -5.37
CA TYR A 13 9.98 -47.68 -4.83
C TYR A 13 8.87 -48.75 -4.80
N LEU A 14 8.82 -49.63 -5.82
CA LEU A 14 7.83 -50.71 -5.89
C LEU A 14 8.15 -51.85 -4.88
N LEU A 15 9.43 -52.11 -4.57
CA LEU A 15 9.82 -53.07 -3.56
C LEU A 15 9.55 -52.57 -2.13
N PHE A 16 9.62 -51.27 -1.88
CA PHE A 16 9.30 -50.67 -0.58
C PHE A 16 7.78 -50.66 -0.28
N CYS A 17 6.93 -50.50 -1.30
CA CYS A 17 5.49 -50.59 -1.15
C CYS A 17 4.97 -52.03 -0.99
N ALA A 18 5.65 -53.03 -1.58
CA ALA A 18 5.25 -54.46 -1.48
C ALA A 18 5.55 -55.07 -0.10
N THR A 19 6.58 -54.57 0.59
CA THR A 19 6.90 -55.08 1.96
C THR A 19 5.99 -54.50 3.04
N PHE A 20 5.28 -53.39 2.75
CA PHE A 20 4.33 -52.79 3.72
C PHE A 20 2.93 -53.42 3.69
N LEU A 21 2.61 -54.20 2.63
CA LEU A 21 1.29 -54.85 2.49
C LEU A 21 1.21 -56.29 2.98
N LEU A 22 2.31 -56.88 3.43
CA LEU A 22 2.38 -58.28 3.88
C LEU A 22 2.51 -58.45 5.39
N SER A 23 2.41 -57.39 6.20
CA SER A 23 2.50 -57.46 7.66
C SER A 23 1.18 -57.07 8.36
N CYS A 24 0.04 -57.44 7.80
CA CYS A 24 -1.24 -57.23 8.46
C CYS A 24 -2.05 -58.51 8.50
N SER A 25 -1.58 -59.50 9.30
CA SER A 25 -2.47 -60.51 9.83
C SER A 25 -1.96 -61.05 11.16
N SER A 26 -2.84 -60.92 12.16
CA SER A 26 -2.86 -61.67 13.43
C SER A 26 -1.90 -61.22 14.56
N SER A 27 -2.43 -60.41 15.46
CA SER A 27 -2.73 -60.81 16.84
C SER A 27 -3.23 -59.63 17.65
N LYS A 28 -4.38 -59.82 18.30
CA LYS A 28 -4.93 -58.90 19.28
C LYS A 28 -4.10 -58.98 20.57
N GLU A 29 -3.23 -58.07 20.83
CA GLU A 29 -2.87 -57.64 22.18
C GLU A 29 -2.54 -56.17 22.13
N GLY A 30 -3.32 -55.37 22.86
CA GLY A 30 -3.18 -53.92 22.92
C GLY A 30 -1.95 -53.52 23.68
N LEU A 31 -0.94 -53.05 22.96
CA LEU A 31 0.15 -52.27 23.53
C LEU A 31 -0.08 -50.82 23.09
N SER A 32 -0.83 -50.07 23.88
CA SER A 32 -0.90 -48.62 23.76
C SER A 32 0.45 -48.05 24.26
N VAL A 33 1.38 -47.88 23.36
CA VAL A 33 2.55 -47.05 23.61
C VAL A 33 2.09 -45.60 23.48
N LEU A 34 1.58 -45.03 24.57
CA LEU A 34 1.46 -43.61 24.74
C LEU A 34 2.87 -43.04 24.84
N LEU A 35 3.43 -42.60 23.74
CA LEU A 35 4.58 -41.71 23.77
C LEU A 35 4.14 -40.42 24.49
N PRO A 36 4.90 -39.98 25.50
CA PRO A 36 4.54 -38.74 26.18
C PRO A 36 4.71 -37.58 25.20
N ILE A 37 3.60 -36.98 24.80
CA ILE A 37 3.53 -35.79 23.90
C ILE A 37 3.92 -34.51 24.64
N GLU A 38 3.94 -34.58 25.99
CA GLU A 38 4.18 -33.39 26.85
C GLU A 38 5.51 -32.65 26.59
N PRO A 39 6.68 -33.28 26.35
CA PRO A 39 7.91 -32.52 26.13
C PRO A 39 7.97 -31.82 24.77
N ILE A 40 7.15 -32.19 23.79
CA ILE A 40 7.12 -31.56 22.47
C ILE A 40 6.25 -30.30 22.52
N VAL A 41 5.17 -30.29 23.25
CA VAL A 41 4.27 -29.14 23.41
C VAL A 41 4.95 -28.03 24.22
N GLU A 42 5.70 -28.38 25.25
CA GLU A 42 6.43 -27.44 26.10
C GLU A 42 7.60 -26.77 25.33
N SER A 43 8.26 -27.48 24.39
CA SER A 43 9.30 -26.91 23.53
C SER A 43 8.78 -26.01 22.42
N LEU A 44 7.53 -26.16 22.01
CA LEU A 44 6.89 -25.29 21.01
C LEU A 44 6.34 -23.99 21.60
N GLN A 45 6.07 -23.95 22.91
CA GLN A 45 5.61 -22.74 23.59
C GLN A 45 6.72 -21.71 23.88
N THR A 46 7.98 -22.05 23.69
CA THR A 46 9.11 -21.17 24.02
C THR A 46 9.74 -20.45 22.83
N ILE A 47 9.25 -20.65 21.61
CA ILE A 47 9.64 -19.81 20.47
C ILE A 47 8.64 -18.66 20.37
N SER A 48 8.68 -17.74 21.33
CA SER A 48 8.14 -16.40 21.09
C SER A 48 9.10 -15.72 20.08
N VAL A 49 8.81 -15.85 18.80
CA VAL A 49 9.35 -14.92 17.82
C VAL A 49 8.83 -13.56 18.27
N GLN A 50 9.69 -12.76 18.91
CA GLN A 50 9.37 -11.35 19.14
C GLN A 50 9.16 -10.75 17.76
N GLN A 51 7.89 -10.65 17.35
CA GLN A 51 7.53 -9.97 16.13
C GLN A 51 7.93 -8.52 16.35
N LYS A 52 8.98 -8.08 15.64
CA LYS A 52 9.42 -6.70 15.74
C LYS A 52 8.27 -5.80 15.31
N GLU A 53 8.06 -4.71 16.04
CA GLU A 53 7.01 -3.75 15.76
C GLU A 53 7.18 -3.16 14.35
N LEU A 54 6.08 -3.10 13.61
CA LEU A 54 6.01 -2.44 12.31
C LEU A 54 6.21 -0.93 12.49
N VAL A 55 7.15 -0.34 11.76
CA VAL A 55 7.39 1.10 11.77
C VAL A 55 7.09 1.67 10.39
N LEU A 56 6.17 2.61 10.31
CA LEU A 56 5.80 3.30 9.06
C LEU A 56 6.96 4.18 8.56
N GLY A 57 7.02 4.43 7.26
CA GLY A 57 8.04 5.29 6.66
C GLY A 57 8.06 6.70 7.28
N ASN A 58 6.89 7.28 7.56
CA ASN A 58 6.79 8.62 8.16
C ASN A 58 7.29 8.70 9.62
N LYS A 59 7.37 7.58 10.35
CA LYS A 59 7.96 7.50 11.69
C LYS A 59 9.49 7.42 11.66
N ARG A 60 10.10 7.22 10.50
CA ARG A 60 11.55 7.11 10.32
C ARG A 60 12.18 8.48 10.05
N MET A 61 11.91 9.43 10.91
CA MET A 61 12.34 10.83 10.78
C MET A 61 13.87 10.97 10.69
N ASP A 62 14.62 10.11 11.33
CA ASP A 62 16.08 10.05 11.23
C ASP A 62 16.59 9.82 9.80
N VAL A 63 15.75 9.21 8.93
CA VAL A 63 16.12 8.92 7.54
C VAL A 63 15.84 10.11 6.62
N TYR A 64 14.69 10.78 6.75
CA TYR A 64 14.29 11.80 5.78
C TYR A 64 14.47 13.25 6.24
N LEU A 65 14.48 13.55 7.55
CA LEU A 65 14.71 14.92 8.04
C LEU A 65 16.02 15.53 7.55
N PRO A 66 17.14 14.79 7.43
CA PRO A 66 18.37 15.35 6.89
C PRO A 66 18.23 15.94 5.47
N PHE A 67 17.30 15.46 4.65
CA PHE A 67 17.01 16.03 3.33
C PHE A 67 16.17 17.31 3.41
N LEU A 68 15.42 17.49 4.51
CA LEU A 68 14.46 18.59 4.68
C LEU A 68 14.99 19.76 5.50
N SER A 69 16.16 19.62 6.17
CA SER A 69 16.63 20.58 7.18
C SER A 69 16.87 21.99 6.67
N ASP A 70 17.34 22.14 5.43
CA ASP A 70 17.61 23.44 4.80
C ASP A 70 16.89 23.58 3.44
N ALA A 71 15.87 22.74 3.22
CA ALA A 71 15.15 22.64 1.96
C ALA A 71 13.75 23.27 2.04
N LYS A 72 13.29 23.79 0.93
CA LYS A 72 11.91 24.22 0.72
C LYS A 72 11.07 23.04 0.28
N VAL A 73 10.04 22.72 1.04
CA VAL A 73 9.29 21.48 0.91
C VAL A 73 7.82 21.74 0.56
N ALA A 74 7.31 20.98 -0.40
CA ALA A 74 5.87 20.83 -0.58
C ALA A 74 5.42 19.45 -0.05
N LEU A 75 4.25 19.38 0.56
CA LEU A 75 3.73 18.15 1.14
C LEU A 75 2.51 17.65 0.37
N VAL A 76 2.48 16.35 0.05
CA VAL A 76 1.29 15.65 -0.45
C VAL A 76 0.77 14.79 0.67
N VAL A 77 -0.24 15.28 1.36
CA VAL A 77 -0.76 14.68 2.60
C VAL A 77 -2.28 14.70 2.64
N ASN A 78 -2.85 13.83 3.46
CA ASN A 78 -4.26 13.85 3.77
C ASN A 78 -4.52 13.50 5.25
N HIS A 79 -5.77 13.27 5.62
CA HIS A 79 -6.18 12.91 6.97
C HIS A 79 -5.60 11.57 7.50
N THR A 80 -4.87 10.81 6.70
CA THR A 80 -4.17 9.60 7.15
C THR A 80 -2.71 9.87 7.51
N SER A 81 -2.20 11.07 7.26
CA SER A 81 -0.79 11.44 7.40
C SER A 81 -0.46 11.80 8.85
N PHE A 82 -0.56 10.82 9.74
CA PHE A 82 -0.27 10.98 11.16
C PHE A 82 1.00 10.23 11.57
N ILE A 83 1.76 10.88 12.46
CA ILE A 83 2.80 10.27 13.27
C ILE A 83 2.23 10.21 14.70
N ASP A 84 1.92 9.00 15.16
CA ASP A 84 1.16 8.79 16.39
C ASP A 84 -0.14 9.60 16.41
N ASP A 85 -0.29 10.58 17.29
CA ASP A 85 -1.47 11.41 17.44
C ASP A 85 -1.35 12.80 16.74
N THR A 86 -0.21 13.08 16.09
CA THR A 86 0.05 14.38 15.48
C THR A 86 0.12 14.27 13.96
N HIS A 87 -0.54 15.18 13.25
CA HIS A 87 -0.48 15.22 11.80
C HIS A 87 0.92 15.59 11.31
N LEU A 88 1.40 14.95 10.22
CA LEU A 88 2.75 15.14 9.68
C LEU A 88 3.09 16.63 9.44
N VAL A 89 2.14 17.42 8.92
CA VAL A 89 2.32 18.87 8.71
C VAL A 89 2.71 19.55 10.01
N ASP A 90 1.96 19.28 11.08
CA ASP A 90 2.16 19.92 12.38
C ASP A 90 3.51 19.48 12.97
N THR A 91 3.83 18.20 12.90
CA THR A 91 5.13 17.65 13.34
C THR A 91 6.32 18.31 12.63
N LEU A 92 6.25 18.41 11.28
CA LEU A 92 7.35 18.98 10.51
C LEU A 92 7.51 20.50 10.74
N LEU A 93 6.41 21.22 10.95
CA LEU A 93 6.45 22.65 11.33
C LEU A 93 7.11 22.84 12.72
N GLU A 94 6.75 22.00 13.70
CA GLU A 94 7.36 22.02 15.04
C GLU A 94 8.87 21.72 15.00
N LEU A 95 9.30 20.89 14.05
CA LEU A 95 10.71 20.57 13.82
C LEU A 95 11.44 21.64 12.99
N GLY A 96 10.76 22.70 12.58
CA GLY A 96 11.34 23.82 11.84
C GLY A 96 11.58 23.57 10.36
N VAL A 97 10.95 22.55 9.76
CA VAL A 97 11.01 22.31 8.32
C VAL A 97 10.31 23.43 7.58
N GLN A 98 10.93 23.97 6.54
CA GLN A 98 10.39 25.03 5.70
C GLN A 98 9.37 24.47 4.71
N ILE A 99 8.11 24.38 5.16
CA ILE A 99 7.00 23.96 4.30
C ILE A 99 6.43 25.19 3.58
N GLU A 100 6.49 25.19 2.24
CA GLU A 100 6.00 26.28 1.41
C GLU A 100 4.52 26.09 1.06
N LYS A 101 4.10 24.84 0.76
CA LYS A 101 2.71 24.54 0.39
C LYS A 101 2.31 23.10 0.64
N ILE A 102 1.00 22.85 0.56
CA ILE A 102 0.39 21.53 0.65
C ILE A 102 -0.34 21.24 -0.66
N PHE A 103 -0.05 20.13 -1.30
CA PHE A 103 -0.85 19.59 -2.39
C PHE A 103 -1.96 18.71 -1.83
N ALA A 104 -3.19 19.17 -1.96
CA ALA A 104 -4.38 18.46 -1.51
C ALA A 104 -4.96 17.62 -2.64
N LEU A 105 -5.20 16.34 -2.35
CA LEU A 105 -5.85 15.39 -3.24
C LEU A 105 -7.36 15.29 -2.92
N GLU A 106 -8.04 14.29 -3.47
CA GLU A 106 -9.43 13.97 -3.13
C GLU A 106 -9.63 13.96 -1.60
N HIS A 107 -10.73 14.51 -1.12
CA HIS A 107 -11.08 14.73 0.28
C HIS A 107 -10.33 15.85 1.02
N GLY A 108 -9.36 16.54 0.36
CA GLY A 108 -8.56 17.58 0.99
C GLY A 108 -7.53 17.03 2.00
N TYR A 109 -6.61 17.89 2.45
CA TYR A 109 -5.52 17.42 3.29
C TYR A 109 -5.94 17.02 4.73
N ARG A 110 -7.10 17.47 5.21
CA ARG A 110 -7.65 17.03 6.51
C ARG A 110 -8.89 16.14 6.39
N GLY A 111 -9.24 15.68 5.18
CA GLY A 111 -10.29 14.70 4.94
C GLY A 111 -11.71 15.20 5.20
N GLN A 112 -11.96 16.50 5.08
CA GLN A 112 -13.26 17.10 5.38
C GLN A 112 -14.19 17.18 4.16
N ALA A 113 -13.63 17.11 2.95
CA ALA A 113 -14.40 17.18 1.72
C ALA A 113 -15.09 15.85 1.40
N ALA A 114 -16.31 15.91 0.89
CA ALA A 114 -17.07 14.74 0.46
C ALA A 114 -16.45 14.08 -0.79
N ASN A 115 -16.86 12.84 -1.12
CA ASN A 115 -16.43 12.17 -2.33
C ASN A 115 -16.80 12.96 -3.57
N GLY A 116 -15.82 13.21 -4.44
CA GLY A 116 -16.02 13.97 -5.68
C GLY A 116 -16.22 15.47 -5.47
N GLU A 117 -16.17 15.97 -4.24
CA GLU A 117 -16.20 17.39 -3.95
C GLU A 117 -14.90 18.05 -4.38
N VAL A 118 -15.00 19.11 -5.19
CA VAL A 118 -13.84 19.88 -5.63
C VAL A 118 -13.36 20.72 -4.46
N VAL A 119 -12.11 20.53 -4.08
CA VAL A 119 -11.42 21.38 -3.11
C VAL A 119 -10.71 22.47 -3.90
N ASP A 120 -11.08 23.73 -3.69
CA ASP A 120 -10.41 24.86 -4.31
C ASP A 120 -9.10 25.20 -3.58
N ASP A 121 -8.21 25.91 -4.28
CA ASP A 121 -6.99 26.46 -3.69
C ASP A 121 -7.36 27.40 -2.53
N SER A 122 -6.62 27.32 -1.46
CA SER A 122 -6.94 28.06 -0.24
C SER A 122 -5.68 28.25 0.63
N ILE A 123 -5.85 28.98 1.72
CA ILE A 123 -4.83 29.09 2.76
C ILE A 123 -5.34 28.34 4.00
N SER A 124 -4.51 27.48 4.56
CA SER A 124 -4.82 26.77 5.78
C SER A 124 -5.05 27.76 6.94
N PRO A 125 -6.23 27.79 7.56
CA PRO A 125 -6.48 28.72 8.67
C PRO A 125 -5.69 28.36 9.92
N LEU A 126 -5.18 27.11 10.03
CA LEU A 126 -4.43 26.64 11.19
C LEU A 126 -2.94 26.91 11.06
N THR A 127 -2.38 26.78 9.84
CA THR A 127 -0.93 26.85 9.62
C THR A 127 -0.49 28.05 8.80
N GLY A 128 -1.43 28.70 8.09
CA GLY A 128 -1.12 29.78 7.15
C GLY A 128 -0.50 29.31 5.83
N LEU A 129 -0.33 27.99 5.64
CA LEU A 129 0.25 27.42 4.42
C LEU A 129 -0.73 27.49 3.25
N GLU A 130 -0.18 27.70 2.06
CA GLU A 130 -0.92 27.58 0.80
C GLU A 130 -1.34 26.13 0.57
N ILE A 131 -2.59 25.93 0.17
CA ILE A 131 -3.13 24.63 -0.22
C ILE A 131 -3.47 24.71 -1.71
N VAL A 132 -2.78 23.92 -2.52
CA VAL A 132 -3.02 23.79 -3.96
C VAL A 132 -3.80 22.49 -4.19
N SER A 133 -4.97 22.61 -4.81
CA SER A 133 -5.81 21.45 -5.11
C SER A 133 -5.34 20.72 -6.37
N LEU A 134 -4.99 19.44 -6.23
CA LEU A 134 -4.70 18.55 -7.35
C LEU A 134 -5.87 17.56 -7.59
N TYR A 135 -7.10 18.02 -7.35
CA TYR A 135 -8.32 17.26 -7.60
C TYR A 135 -9.31 18.06 -8.48
N GLY A 136 -10.01 17.37 -9.35
CA GLY A 136 -10.94 18.01 -10.29
C GLY A 136 -10.27 18.35 -11.63
N LYS A 137 -10.14 19.63 -11.96
CA LYS A 137 -9.61 20.09 -13.27
C LYS A 137 -8.10 19.86 -13.38
N ASN A 138 -7.37 20.22 -12.36
CA ASN A 138 -5.92 20.11 -12.31
C ASN A 138 -5.54 18.89 -11.46
N LYS A 139 -4.88 17.93 -12.08
CA LYS A 139 -4.43 16.68 -11.40
C LYS A 139 -2.92 16.59 -11.29
N LYS A 140 -2.22 17.51 -11.92
CA LYS A 140 -0.75 17.58 -11.99
C LYS A 140 -0.31 18.97 -11.55
N PRO A 141 0.70 19.11 -10.67
CA PRO A 141 1.28 20.40 -10.36
C PRO A 141 1.80 21.08 -11.63
N THR A 142 1.64 22.38 -11.70
CA THR A 142 2.28 23.19 -12.75
C THR A 142 3.73 23.53 -12.37
N ALA A 143 4.53 23.99 -13.34
CA ALA A 143 5.88 24.50 -13.07
C ALA A 143 5.88 25.63 -12.02
N ALA A 144 4.86 26.49 -12.03
CA ALA A 144 4.70 27.56 -11.04
C ALA A 144 4.41 27.01 -9.62
N ASP A 145 3.72 25.87 -9.51
CA ASP A 145 3.48 25.24 -8.21
C ASP A 145 4.74 24.63 -7.61
N LEU A 146 5.72 24.31 -8.45
CA LEU A 146 7.00 23.68 -8.03
C LEU A 146 8.16 24.68 -8.02
N ASP A 147 7.93 25.95 -8.43
CA ASP A 147 8.98 26.97 -8.44
C ASP A 147 9.54 27.21 -7.04
N GLY A 148 10.86 27.06 -6.91
CA GLY A 148 11.58 27.21 -5.65
C GLY A 148 11.37 26.11 -4.63
N ILE A 149 10.75 24.97 -5.01
CA ILE A 149 10.62 23.77 -4.17
C ILE A 149 11.82 22.85 -4.43
N ASP A 150 12.47 22.38 -3.36
CA ASP A 150 13.56 21.42 -3.45
C ASP A 150 13.07 19.98 -3.41
N TYR A 151 12.08 19.70 -2.55
CA TYR A 151 11.48 18.37 -2.39
C TYR A 151 9.97 18.39 -2.27
N VAL A 152 9.33 17.41 -2.89
CA VAL A 152 7.93 17.05 -2.62
C VAL A 152 7.91 15.79 -1.78
N VAL A 153 7.26 15.81 -0.61
CA VAL A 153 7.12 14.67 0.29
C VAL A 153 5.71 14.10 0.20
N PHE A 154 5.60 12.83 -0.13
CA PHE A 154 4.32 12.10 -0.25
C PHE A 154 4.11 11.17 0.96
N ASP A 155 3.02 11.39 1.70
CA ASP A 155 2.62 10.58 2.86
C ASP A 155 1.12 10.34 2.85
N ILE A 156 0.63 9.37 2.09
CA ILE A 156 -0.79 9.02 2.00
C ILE A 156 -0.96 7.51 2.09
N GLN A 157 -1.96 7.06 2.88
CA GLN A 157 -2.33 5.65 2.96
C GLN A 157 -3.10 5.21 1.72
N ASP A 158 -2.57 4.24 0.98
CA ASP A 158 -3.23 3.54 -0.11
C ASP A 158 -3.91 2.26 0.38
N VAL A 159 -4.78 1.67 -0.45
CA VAL A 159 -5.48 0.41 -0.14
C VAL A 159 -5.10 -0.75 -1.07
N GLY A 160 -4.12 -0.56 -1.95
CA GLY A 160 -3.58 -1.61 -2.82
C GLY A 160 -4.47 -2.00 -3.99
N VAL A 161 -5.35 -1.10 -4.43
CA VAL A 161 -6.31 -1.35 -5.51
C VAL A 161 -6.15 -0.31 -6.61
N ARG A 162 -5.95 -0.78 -7.86
CA ARG A 162 -5.59 0.05 -9.03
C ARG A 162 -6.47 1.28 -9.23
N PHE A 163 -7.75 1.20 -8.94
CA PHE A 163 -8.69 2.30 -9.15
C PHE A 163 -8.86 3.20 -7.91
N TYR A 164 -8.09 2.98 -6.84
CA TYR A 164 -7.98 3.91 -5.73
C TYR A 164 -6.96 5.01 -6.11
N THR A 165 -7.43 6.22 -6.35
CA THR A 165 -6.79 7.20 -7.23
C THR A 165 -5.55 7.90 -6.69
N TYR A 166 -5.18 7.71 -5.43
CA TYR A 166 -3.96 8.33 -4.87
C TYR A 166 -2.68 7.91 -5.59
N ILE A 167 -2.61 6.69 -6.08
CA ILE A 167 -1.48 6.22 -6.89
C ILE A 167 -1.41 6.92 -8.26
N SER A 168 -2.55 7.30 -8.83
CA SER A 168 -2.59 8.09 -10.07
C SER A 168 -2.17 9.53 -9.82
N SER A 169 -2.58 10.13 -8.70
CA SER A 169 -2.11 11.46 -8.29
C SER A 169 -0.62 11.46 -8.02
N MET A 170 -0.09 10.45 -7.32
CA MET A 170 1.36 10.27 -7.10
C MET A 170 2.12 10.26 -8.42
N HIS A 171 1.65 9.48 -9.41
CA HIS A 171 2.26 9.44 -10.75
C HIS A 171 2.35 10.83 -11.38
N TYR A 172 1.27 11.62 -11.37
CA TYR A 172 1.29 12.96 -11.97
C TYR A 172 2.20 13.93 -11.24
N ILE A 173 2.32 13.80 -9.92
CA ILE A 173 3.22 14.63 -9.12
C ILE A 173 4.67 14.22 -9.40
N MET A 174 4.98 12.92 -9.46
CA MET A 174 6.31 12.42 -9.86
C MET A 174 6.71 12.89 -11.25
N GLU A 175 5.78 12.88 -12.20
CA GLU A 175 6.01 13.38 -13.55
C GLU A 175 6.36 14.88 -13.55
N ALA A 176 5.61 15.71 -12.80
CA ALA A 176 5.91 17.13 -12.65
C ALA A 176 7.27 17.36 -11.97
N CYS A 177 7.58 16.61 -10.91
CA CYS A 177 8.89 16.69 -10.25
C CYS A 177 10.04 16.33 -11.19
N GLY A 178 9.87 15.30 -12.04
CA GLY A 178 10.88 14.94 -13.05
C GLY A 178 11.06 16.00 -14.12
N GLU A 179 9.99 16.68 -14.54
CA GLU A 179 10.04 17.78 -15.52
C GLU A 179 10.75 19.02 -14.97
N GLU A 180 10.54 19.34 -13.69
CA GLU A 180 11.08 20.55 -13.05
C GLU A 180 12.38 20.30 -12.25
N GLY A 181 12.86 19.06 -12.18
CA GLY A 181 14.09 18.72 -11.46
C GLY A 181 13.96 18.79 -9.93
N VAL A 182 12.74 18.60 -9.41
CA VAL A 182 12.42 18.58 -7.97
C VAL A 182 12.54 17.16 -7.43
N GLY A 183 13.15 16.99 -6.25
CA GLY A 183 13.25 15.69 -5.58
C GLY A 183 11.88 15.21 -5.07
N PHE A 184 11.63 13.89 -5.13
CA PHE A 184 10.37 13.29 -4.66
C PHE A 184 10.66 12.26 -3.58
N ILE A 185 10.10 12.45 -2.39
CA ILE A 185 10.29 11.59 -1.23
C ILE A 185 8.97 10.87 -0.91
N VAL A 186 8.97 9.54 -0.92
CA VAL A 186 7.82 8.73 -0.50
C VAL A 186 8.06 8.20 0.90
N LEU A 187 7.23 8.58 1.84
CA LEU A 187 7.17 7.98 3.17
C LEU A 187 6.24 6.76 3.10
N ASP A 188 6.83 5.60 2.93
CA ASP A 188 6.09 4.38 2.56
C ASP A 188 5.14 3.91 3.66
N ARG A 189 4.08 3.25 3.22
CA ARG A 189 3.02 2.73 4.09
C ARG A 189 2.66 1.30 3.71
N PRO A 190 2.30 0.45 4.69
CA PRO A 190 1.86 -0.91 4.41
C PRO A 190 0.63 -0.93 3.52
N ASN A 191 0.59 -1.88 2.60
CA ASN A 191 -0.60 -2.14 1.81
C ASN A 191 -1.49 -3.17 2.53
N PRO A 192 -2.74 -2.84 2.90
CA PRO A 192 -3.64 -3.78 3.58
C PRO A 192 -4.02 -4.98 2.70
N ASN A 193 -3.97 -4.84 1.37
CA ASN A 193 -4.13 -5.89 0.38
C ASN A 193 -2.78 -6.38 -0.19
N GLY A 194 -1.66 -6.12 0.50
CA GLY A 194 -0.31 -6.45 0.03
C GLY A 194 0.02 -7.93 -0.02
N HIS A 195 -0.79 -8.77 0.63
CA HIS A 195 -0.57 -10.21 0.77
C HIS A 195 -1.02 -11.04 -0.44
N TYR A 196 -1.59 -10.40 -1.48
CA TYR A 196 -1.99 -11.06 -2.71
C TYR A 196 -2.01 -10.08 -3.90
N PHE A 197 -2.04 -10.62 -5.10
CA PHE A 197 -2.35 -9.89 -6.32
C PHE A 197 -3.44 -10.64 -7.07
N ASP A 198 -4.38 -9.90 -7.69
CA ASP A 198 -5.53 -10.50 -8.37
C ASP A 198 -6.16 -9.54 -9.39
N GLY A 199 -6.97 -10.12 -10.26
CA GLY A 199 -7.70 -9.43 -11.31
C GLY A 199 -6.84 -9.14 -12.56
N PRO A 200 -7.47 -8.73 -13.68
CA PRO A 200 -6.78 -8.50 -14.93
C PRO A 200 -5.84 -7.30 -14.85
N VAL A 201 -4.71 -7.39 -15.55
CA VAL A 201 -3.84 -6.25 -15.84
C VAL A 201 -4.57 -5.28 -16.77
N LEU A 202 -4.45 -3.98 -16.51
CA LEU A 202 -5.07 -2.94 -17.32
C LEU A 202 -4.48 -2.92 -18.74
N GLU A 203 -5.34 -2.95 -19.73
CA GLU A 203 -4.95 -2.76 -21.14
C GLU A 203 -4.79 -1.26 -21.44
N GLY A 204 -3.84 -0.94 -22.32
CA GLY A 204 -3.47 0.46 -22.61
C GLY A 204 -4.62 1.35 -23.07
N ASP A 205 -5.56 0.79 -23.83
CA ASP A 205 -6.69 1.53 -24.40
C ASP A 205 -7.71 1.97 -23.32
N TYR A 206 -7.66 1.38 -22.14
CA TYR A 206 -8.54 1.71 -21.01
C TYR A 206 -7.87 2.55 -19.94
N MET A 207 -6.66 3.05 -20.19
CA MET A 207 -5.96 3.90 -19.22
C MET A 207 -6.70 5.21 -19.01
N SER A 208 -6.86 5.58 -17.72
CA SER A 208 -7.53 6.80 -17.29
C SER A 208 -7.00 7.22 -15.92
N PHE A 209 -7.58 8.26 -15.31
CA PHE A 209 -7.23 8.64 -13.94
C PHE A 209 -7.59 7.55 -12.91
N VAL A 210 -8.68 6.83 -13.12
CA VAL A 210 -9.10 5.71 -12.24
C VAL A 210 -8.41 4.39 -12.60
N GLY A 211 -7.47 4.40 -13.53
CA GLY A 211 -6.69 3.25 -13.96
C GLY A 211 -5.50 3.73 -14.77
N LYS A 212 -4.48 4.27 -14.09
CA LYS A 212 -3.31 4.89 -14.75
C LYS A 212 -2.24 3.89 -15.16
N HIS A 213 -2.11 2.77 -14.44
CA HIS A 213 -0.97 1.88 -14.55
C HIS A 213 -1.38 0.51 -15.10
N LYS A 214 -0.48 -0.12 -15.89
CA LYS A 214 -0.62 -1.49 -16.40
C LYS A 214 -0.30 -2.52 -15.31
N ILE A 215 -1.09 -2.53 -14.26
CA ILE A 215 -0.99 -3.44 -13.10
C ILE A 215 -2.31 -4.20 -12.90
N PRO A 216 -2.32 -5.30 -12.14
CA PRO A 216 -3.55 -6.00 -11.76
C PRO A 216 -4.50 -5.10 -10.97
N VAL A 217 -5.75 -5.52 -10.79
CA VAL A 217 -6.74 -4.81 -9.96
C VAL A 217 -6.23 -4.67 -8.54
N VAL A 218 -5.82 -5.78 -7.92
CA VAL A 218 -5.07 -5.81 -6.66
C VAL A 218 -3.61 -6.02 -7.03
N HIS A 219 -2.78 -5.02 -6.78
CA HIS A 219 -1.41 -5.02 -7.31
C HIS A 219 -0.36 -5.54 -6.32
N GLY A 220 -0.72 -5.71 -5.04
CA GLY A 220 0.16 -6.25 -4.02
C GLY A 220 1.30 -5.34 -3.56
N LEU A 221 1.57 -4.23 -4.23
CA LEU A 221 2.70 -3.34 -3.95
C LEU A 221 2.36 -2.33 -2.84
N THR A 222 3.37 -1.90 -2.07
CA THR A 222 3.25 -0.67 -1.28
C THR A 222 3.28 0.56 -2.20
N VAL A 223 2.93 1.72 -1.67
CA VAL A 223 2.99 2.97 -2.44
C VAL A 223 4.43 3.33 -2.82
N GLY A 224 5.40 3.02 -1.96
CA GLY A 224 6.83 3.21 -2.24
C GLY A 224 7.34 2.27 -3.34
N GLU A 225 6.96 1.00 -3.30
CA GLU A 225 7.30 0.02 -4.34
C GLU A 225 6.69 0.41 -5.69
N LEU A 226 5.44 0.90 -5.69
CA LEU A 226 4.80 1.39 -6.91
C LEU A 226 5.48 2.67 -7.44
N ALA A 227 5.87 3.59 -6.57
CA ALA A 227 6.63 4.78 -6.98
C ALA A 227 7.96 4.39 -7.64
N TRP A 228 8.68 3.43 -7.05
CA TRP A 228 9.90 2.89 -7.65
C TRP A 228 9.62 2.28 -9.03
N MET A 229 8.57 1.47 -9.15
CA MET A 229 8.17 0.84 -10.42
C MET A 229 7.82 1.90 -11.48
N ILE A 230 7.06 2.94 -11.13
CA ILE A 230 6.70 4.05 -12.05
C ILE A 230 7.97 4.71 -12.58
N ASN A 231 8.92 5.00 -11.71
CA ASN A 231 10.17 5.69 -12.06
C ASN A 231 11.13 4.81 -12.87
N ASP A 232 11.31 3.55 -12.46
CA ASP A 232 12.25 2.61 -13.10
C ASP A 232 11.76 2.14 -14.47
N MET A 233 10.45 1.89 -14.61
CA MET A 233 9.82 1.48 -15.87
C MET A 233 9.57 2.66 -16.84
N GLU A 234 9.99 3.88 -16.46
CA GLU A 234 9.83 5.08 -17.29
C GLU A 234 8.37 5.32 -17.70
N TRP A 235 7.45 5.18 -16.75
CA TRP A 235 6.03 5.45 -17.03
C TRP A 235 5.68 6.94 -17.02
N THR A 236 6.61 7.79 -16.58
CA THR A 236 6.59 9.24 -16.67
C THR A 236 7.47 9.71 -17.84
N THR A 237 7.25 10.94 -18.33
CA THR A 237 8.07 11.54 -19.41
C THR A 237 9.51 11.79 -18.98
N HIS A 238 9.73 12.09 -17.70
CA HIS A 238 11.05 12.30 -17.11
C HIS A 238 11.13 11.53 -15.79
N ARG A 239 12.25 10.87 -15.53
CA ARG A 239 12.52 10.29 -14.21
C ARG A 239 12.69 11.41 -13.18
N CYS A 240 12.04 11.28 -12.04
CA CYS A 240 12.32 12.16 -10.91
C CYS A 240 13.46 11.61 -10.04
N GLU A 241 14.12 12.49 -9.28
CA GLU A 241 15.02 12.09 -8.21
C GLU A 241 14.16 11.52 -7.07
N LEU A 242 14.07 10.18 -7.00
CA LEU A 242 13.15 9.47 -6.11
C LEU A 242 13.88 8.92 -4.88
N PHE A 243 13.37 9.28 -3.70
CA PHE A 243 13.77 8.71 -2.41
C PHE A 243 12.59 8.00 -1.77
N ILE A 244 12.79 6.76 -1.34
CA ILE A 244 11.77 5.99 -0.63
C ILE A 244 12.24 5.73 0.78
N VAL A 245 11.41 6.05 1.76
CA VAL A 245 11.61 5.72 3.17
C VAL A 245 10.73 4.50 3.47
N PRO A 246 11.26 3.27 3.36
CA PRO A 246 10.44 2.08 3.48
C PRO A 246 9.98 1.84 4.91
N CYS A 247 8.89 1.10 5.10
CA CYS A 247 8.49 0.59 6.39
C CYS A 247 9.54 -0.38 6.95
N LEU A 248 9.74 -0.38 8.27
CA LEU A 248 10.55 -1.42 8.94
C LEU A 248 9.65 -2.55 9.44
N ASN A 249 10.20 -3.77 9.38
CA ASN A 249 9.53 -4.99 9.83
C ASN A 249 8.20 -5.25 9.12
N TYR A 250 8.08 -4.80 7.89
CA TYR A 250 6.99 -5.08 6.96
C TYR A 250 7.46 -6.06 5.88
N ASP A 251 6.61 -7.01 5.57
CA ASP A 251 6.67 -7.82 4.36
C ASP A 251 5.26 -8.04 3.82
N HIS A 252 5.13 -8.62 2.62
CA HIS A 252 3.84 -8.85 1.98
C HIS A 252 2.95 -9.89 2.69
N ASN A 253 3.46 -10.62 3.71
CA ASN A 253 2.64 -11.50 4.56
C ASN A 253 2.11 -10.77 5.79
N THR A 254 2.57 -9.54 6.04
CA THR A 254 2.16 -8.74 7.19
C THR A 254 0.73 -8.23 6.98
N LEU A 255 -0.21 -8.72 7.79
CA LEU A 255 -1.58 -8.22 7.79
C LEU A 255 -1.63 -6.89 8.56
N PHE A 256 -1.86 -5.82 7.82
CA PHE A 256 -1.92 -4.47 8.37
C PHE A 256 -3.36 -3.99 8.50
N GLN A 257 -3.73 -3.56 9.69
CA GLN A 257 -5.00 -2.89 9.96
C GLN A 257 -4.79 -1.38 9.90
N ILE A 258 -5.45 -0.72 8.96
CA ILE A 258 -5.36 0.74 8.81
C ILE A 258 -6.01 1.41 10.03
N PRO A 259 -5.27 2.21 10.80
CA PRO A 259 -5.80 2.82 12.03
C PRO A 259 -6.79 3.97 11.75
N ILE A 260 -6.63 4.65 10.63
CA ILE A 260 -7.48 5.78 10.21
C ILE A 260 -8.15 5.40 8.89
N LYS A 261 -9.49 5.46 8.82
CA LYS A 261 -10.24 5.14 7.60
C LYS A 261 -9.67 5.91 6.41
N PRO A 262 -9.30 5.26 5.31
CA PRO A 262 -8.61 5.92 4.19
C PRO A 262 -9.56 6.77 3.32
N SER A 263 -10.87 6.54 3.44
CA SER A 263 -11.92 7.26 2.71
C SER A 263 -13.23 7.18 3.50
N PRO A 264 -14.15 8.15 3.34
CA PRO A 264 -15.48 8.09 3.96
C PRO A 264 -16.24 6.81 3.65
N ASN A 265 -16.06 6.22 2.45
CA ASN A 265 -16.73 4.98 2.04
C ASN A 265 -15.93 3.69 2.33
N LEU A 266 -14.76 3.79 2.93
CA LEU A 266 -13.97 2.64 3.41
C LEU A 266 -13.78 2.74 4.93
N PRO A 267 -14.87 2.62 5.71
CA PRO A 267 -14.86 2.93 7.14
C PRO A 267 -14.12 1.88 8.01
N ASN A 268 -13.86 0.69 7.47
CA ASN A 268 -13.25 -0.43 8.20
C ASN A 268 -12.57 -1.41 7.27
N MET A 269 -11.83 -2.38 7.83
CA MET A 269 -11.10 -3.38 7.06
C MET A 269 -12.00 -4.26 6.20
N ALA A 270 -13.23 -4.56 6.61
CA ALA A 270 -14.16 -5.36 5.81
C ALA A 270 -14.49 -4.66 4.48
N SER A 271 -14.77 -3.35 4.52
CA SER A 271 -14.98 -2.58 3.30
C SER A 271 -13.73 -2.52 2.43
N ILE A 272 -12.54 -2.39 3.03
CA ILE A 272 -11.26 -2.35 2.30
C ILE A 272 -11.00 -3.67 1.57
N TYR A 273 -11.23 -4.82 2.22
CA TYR A 273 -11.04 -6.14 1.61
C TYR A 273 -12.10 -6.47 0.53
N LEU A 274 -13.31 -5.95 0.66
CA LEU A 274 -14.38 -6.18 -0.31
C LEU A 274 -14.33 -5.16 -1.48
N TYR A 275 -13.68 -4.02 -1.28
CA TYR A 275 -13.58 -2.94 -2.28
C TYR A 275 -13.06 -3.41 -3.64
N PRO A 276 -12.01 -4.24 -3.76
CA PRO A 276 -11.52 -4.72 -5.05
C PRO A 276 -12.58 -5.38 -5.92
N SER A 277 -13.51 -6.11 -5.30
CA SER A 277 -14.59 -6.81 -6.00
C SER A 277 -15.84 -5.96 -6.20
N LEU A 278 -16.22 -5.18 -5.18
CA LEU A 278 -17.49 -4.45 -5.21
C LEU A 278 -17.43 -3.13 -5.96
N CYS A 279 -16.26 -2.49 -6.08
CA CYS A 279 -16.11 -1.22 -6.77
C CYS A 279 -16.52 -1.28 -8.25
N PHE A 280 -16.43 -2.44 -8.90
CA PHE A 280 -16.89 -2.62 -10.29
C PHE A 280 -18.37 -2.32 -10.48
N PHE A 281 -19.19 -2.52 -9.44
CA PHE A 281 -20.62 -2.23 -9.50
C PHE A 281 -20.93 -0.72 -9.49
N GLU A 282 -19.98 0.16 -9.14
CA GLU A 282 -20.18 1.62 -9.19
C GLU A 282 -20.44 2.13 -10.62
N GLY A 283 -19.99 1.39 -11.63
CA GLY A 283 -20.32 1.66 -13.04
C GLY A 283 -21.66 1.08 -13.52
N THR A 284 -22.48 0.55 -12.62
CA THR A 284 -23.75 -0.14 -12.93
C THR A 284 -24.91 0.50 -12.18
N VAL A 285 -26.11 -0.08 -12.32
CA VAL A 285 -27.31 0.32 -11.56
C VAL A 285 -27.36 -0.32 -10.16
N VAL A 286 -26.42 -1.20 -9.84
CA VAL A 286 -26.34 -1.89 -8.56
C VAL A 286 -25.69 -0.96 -7.53
N SER A 287 -26.39 -0.73 -6.41
CA SER A 287 -25.84 0.00 -5.29
C SER A 287 -24.81 -0.84 -4.54
N VAL A 288 -23.69 -0.24 -4.16
CA VAL A 288 -22.66 -0.83 -3.28
C VAL A 288 -22.76 -0.31 -1.85
N GLY A 289 -23.92 0.20 -1.46
CA GLY A 289 -24.20 0.65 -0.11
C GLY A 289 -23.59 2.01 0.27
N ARG A 290 -23.10 2.79 -0.70
CA ARG A 290 -22.63 4.17 -0.45
C ARG A 290 -23.77 5.02 0.11
N GLY A 291 -23.47 5.87 1.09
CA GLY A 291 -24.49 6.65 1.80
C GLY A 291 -25.20 5.87 2.92
N THR A 292 -24.82 4.62 3.17
CA THR A 292 -25.31 3.82 4.30
C THR A 292 -24.20 3.61 5.35
N GLU A 293 -24.52 2.96 6.45
CA GLU A 293 -23.55 2.58 7.49
C GLU A 293 -22.59 1.44 7.06
N SER A 294 -22.81 0.82 5.90
CA SER A 294 -22.07 -0.37 5.45
C SER A 294 -21.66 -0.27 3.97
N PRO A 295 -20.97 0.81 3.54
CA PRO A 295 -20.52 0.97 2.18
C PRO A 295 -19.52 -0.14 1.80
N PHE A 296 -19.59 -0.63 0.57
CA PHE A 296 -18.80 -1.77 0.06
C PHE A 296 -18.90 -3.06 0.90
N GLN A 297 -19.95 -3.19 1.71
CA GLN A 297 -20.26 -4.40 2.48
C GLN A 297 -21.67 -4.92 2.16
N ARG A 298 -22.38 -4.18 1.32
CA ARG A 298 -23.73 -4.53 0.81
C ARG A 298 -23.81 -4.15 -0.65
N PHE A 299 -24.61 -4.87 -1.40
CA PHE A 299 -24.97 -4.51 -2.77
C PHE A 299 -26.41 -4.95 -3.06
N GLY A 300 -27.09 -4.24 -3.96
CA GLY A 300 -28.46 -4.54 -4.34
C GLY A 300 -29.10 -3.49 -5.23
#